data_73fd9f96ab42e4db828293a6f27cf6d6
#
_entry.id   73fd9f96ab42e4db828293a6f27cf6d6
#
_cell.length_a   1.000
_cell.length_b   1.000
_cell.length_c   1.000
_cell.angle_alpha   90.00
_cell.angle_beta   90.00
_cell.angle_gamma   90.00
#
_symmetry.space_group_name_H-M   'P 1'
#
loop_
_entity.id
_entity.type
_entity.pdbx_description
1 polymer ?
#
loop_
_entity_poly.entity_id
_entity_poly.type
_entity_poly.pdbx_seq_one_letter_code
_entity_poly.pdbx_strand_id
1 'polypeptide(L)'
;MKWLKTVLVLAVCSTTLLAADWPSIGGNAQRDGWSRGDKTLSKESAANIKFLYMYKTSDGKKQSDATTPVVLSNIITYKGFKQLVTVGTSNNSVVSLDADLGKVFYDTKLTPGESAAKVKVSATCPGGLTANLAFPGNSLAAGRFGGPSVNHVGRVAKGKPVPMHFSFASPIYAISDDGVMHTVVQLSGITTTMPPVKVLPPNARATGINVNGDRVFVATVGNCGGTPNGIYSVDPAAGTVVSFVTNGSGAAGSGGTAMGTDGVVYAQIGNGHGDIAGDYNDSLLALSPDKLAVQDYFTPSGPAAKVDAADVSGVTPTVFGLEEKDWIVTAGHDGRIYILDADSLGGADHHTAAFRSDVMVAPSKADGFRNNFATYQDEKGVRWLFAAVRGPVYAEFPVKNGDAANGSIVAFKITFDNGKPTLTPAWRSRDMVAPSAPAIINGLVVALSTGESAKSKKGDPAKLYVMDADTGKELYAGDKATTYSTGGVAVANGQIYFATHDGTLFAYGIPVER
;
A
#
# COMPACT_ATOMS: atom_id res chain seq x y z
N MET A 1 38.55 -52.17 -24.61
CA MET A 1 38.28 -50.83 -25.13
C MET A 1 36.81 -50.46 -24.77
N LYS A 2 36.62 -49.73 -23.68
CA LYS A 2 35.29 -49.25 -23.26
C LYS A 2 35.24 -47.75 -23.54
N TRP A 3 34.34 -47.34 -24.42
CA TRP A 3 34.09 -45.94 -24.73
C TRP A 3 33.19 -45.35 -23.65
N LEU A 4 33.73 -44.42 -22.88
CA LEU A 4 32.99 -43.61 -21.93
C LEU A 4 32.40 -42.42 -22.71
N LYS A 5 31.06 -42.41 -22.89
CA LYS A 5 30.35 -41.27 -23.45
C LYS A 5 30.06 -40.28 -22.29
N THR A 6 30.84 -39.21 -22.25
CA THR A 6 30.56 -38.07 -21.35
C THR A 6 29.41 -37.25 -21.95
N VAL A 7 28.24 -37.32 -21.34
CA VAL A 7 27.12 -36.46 -21.67
C VAL A 7 27.31 -35.17 -20.88
N LEU A 8 27.66 -34.10 -21.58
CA LEU A 8 27.71 -32.75 -21.02
C LEU A 8 26.28 -32.23 -20.94
N VAL A 9 25.68 -32.23 -19.74
CA VAL A 9 24.39 -31.59 -19.48
C VAL A 9 24.67 -30.09 -19.32
N LEU A 10 24.41 -29.32 -20.37
CA LEU A 10 24.31 -27.86 -20.26
C LEU A 10 23.06 -27.53 -19.45
N ALA A 11 23.22 -27.23 -18.17
CA ALA A 11 22.22 -26.59 -17.39
C ALA A 11 22.09 -25.13 -17.87
N VAL A 12 21.16 -24.88 -18.79
CA VAL A 12 20.75 -23.55 -19.14
C VAL A 12 20.00 -22.99 -17.91
N CYS A 13 20.74 -22.24 -17.11
CA CYS A 13 20.15 -21.45 -16.02
C CYS A 13 19.33 -20.32 -16.68
N SER A 14 18.09 -20.61 -17.06
CA SER A 14 17.13 -19.58 -17.46
C SER A 14 16.83 -18.75 -16.22
N THR A 15 17.53 -17.63 -16.06
CA THR A 15 17.13 -16.57 -15.13
C THR A 15 15.80 -16.03 -15.64
N THR A 16 14.71 -16.57 -15.14
CA THR A 16 13.40 -15.95 -15.31
C THR A 16 13.49 -14.57 -14.69
N LEU A 17 13.44 -13.53 -15.52
CA LEU A 17 13.23 -12.15 -15.08
C LEU A 17 11.85 -12.14 -14.40
N LEU A 18 11.84 -12.25 -13.09
CA LEU A 18 10.64 -12.07 -12.29
C LEU A 18 10.31 -10.59 -12.34
N ALA A 19 9.25 -10.24 -13.04
CA ALA A 19 8.72 -8.90 -13.02
C ALA A 19 8.09 -8.63 -11.66
N ALA A 20 8.36 -7.45 -11.14
CA ALA A 20 7.76 -6.98 -9.92
C ALA A 20 6.48 -6.21 -10.25
N ASP A 21 5.32 -6.74 -9.86
CA ASP A 21 4.05 -6.01 -9.87
C ASP A 21 3.95 -5.09 -8.64
N TRP A 22 3.12 -4.04 -8.77
CA TRP A 22 2.69 -3.21 -7.66
C TRP A 22 1.14 -3.19 -7.64
N PRO A 23 0.52 -4.27 -7.16
CA PRO A 23 -0.92 -4.53 -7.35
C PRO A 23 -1.85 -3.66 -6.51
N SER A 24 -1.35 -3.00 -5.49
CA SER A 24 -2.16 -2.16 -4.61
C SER A 24 -1.30 -1.13 -3.88
N ILE A 25 -1.92 -0.21 -3.18
CA ILE A 25 -1.20 0.69 -2.26
C ILE A 25 -0.40 -0.14 -1.24
N GLY A 26 0.84 0.27 -0.98
CA GLY A 26 1.77 -0.51 -0.13
C GLY A 26 2.32 -1.76 -0.80
N GLY A 27 2.17 -1.91 -2.12
CA GLY A 27 2.84 -2.90 -2.96
C GLY A 27 2.19 -4.27 -3.02
N ASN A 28 1.48 -4.70 -1.99
CA ASN A 28 0.85 -6.02 -1.92
C ASN A 28 -0.24 -6.08 -0.85
N ALA A 29 -0.84 -7.24 -0.66
CA ALA A 29 -1.91 -7.43 0.31
C ALA A 29 -1.44 -7.27 1.76
N GLN A 30 -0.19 -7.55 2.07
CA GLN A 30 0.43 -7.39 3.39
C GLN A 30 0.78 -5.93 3.70
N ARG A 31 0.73 -5.04 2.72
CA ARG A 31 1.13 -3.62 2.83
C ARG A 31 2.60 -3.43 3.23
N ASP A 32 3.46 -4.37 2.89
CA ASP A 32 4.85 -4.36 3.34
C ASP A 32 5.76 -3.39 2.56
N GLY A 33 5.26 -2.76 1.50
CA GLY A 33 5.99 -1.73 0.75
C GLY A 33 7.21 -2.23 0.00
N TRP A 34 7.40 -3.54 -0.15
CA TRP A 34 8.60 -4.12 -0.72
C TRP A 34 8.35 -4.71 -2.12
N SER A 35 8.95 -4.08 -3.13
CA SER A 35 9.02 -4.62 -4.49
C SER A 35 10.12 -5.67 -4.58
N ARG A 36 9.73 -6.93 -4.73
CA ARG A 36 10.63 -8.07 -4.84
C ARG A 36 10.86 -8.42 -6.29
N GLY A 37 12.09 -8.85 -6.62
CA GLY A 37 12.41 -9.36 -7.95
C GLY A 37 12.83 -8.32 -9.00
N ASP A 38 12.68 -7.04 -8.73
CA ASP A 38 13.25 -5.99 -9.58
C ASP A 38 14.77 -5.94 -9.39
N LYS A 39 15.52 -5.96 -10.49
CA LYS A 39 16.99 -5.86 -10.48
C LYS A 39 17.50 -4.64 -11.24
N THR A 40 16.62 -3.85 -11.81
CA THR A 40 16.97 -2.70 -12.66
C THR A 40 17.32 -1.48 -11.81
N LEU A 41 16.50 -1.18 -10.81
CA LEU A 41 16.81 -0.16 -9.82
C LEU A 41 17.65 -0.77 -8.70
N SER A 42 18.83 -0.22 -8.47
CA SER A 42 19.75 -0.60 -7.41
C SER A 42 20.52 0.63 -6.92
N LYS A 43 21.32 0.47 -5.86
CA LYS A 43 22.18 1.54 -5.34
C LYS A 43 23.16 2.04 -6.42
N GLU A 44 23.69 1.14 -7.24
CA GLU A 44 24.63 1.44 -8.31
C GLU A 44 23.96 2.18 -9.47
N SER A 45 22.71 1.82 -9.79
CA SER A 45 21.98 2.45 -10.89
C SER A 45 21.20 3.70 -10.50
N ALA A 46 21.08 4.02 -9.22
CA ALA A 46 20.27 5.13 -8.72
C ALA A 46 20.68 6.50 -9.31
N ALA A 47 21.98 6.71 -9.57
CA ALA A 47 22.49 7.92 -10.23
C ALA A 47 22.02 8.09 -11.69
N ASN A 48 21.56 7.01 -12.32
CA ASN A 48 21.05 7.00 -13.70
C ASN A 48 19.54 7.21 -13.79
N ILE A 49 18.84 7.37 -12.67
CA ILE A 49 17.42 7.69 -12.64
C ILE A 49 17.18 9.01 -13.35
N LYS A 50 16.20 9.04 -14.24
CA LYS A 50 15.77 10.24 -14.96
C LYS A 50 14.25 10.38 -14.89
N PHE A 51 13.79 11.60 -15.10
CA PHE A 51 12.41 11.85 -15.45
C PHE A 51 12.15 11.24 -16.84
N LEU A 52 11.13 10.38 -16.94
CA LEU A 52 10.79 9.67 -18.17
C LEU A 52 9.68 10.39 -18.93
N TYR A 53 8.54 10.60 -18.26
CA TYR A 53 7.39 11.31 -18.81
C TYR A 53 6.42 11.74 -17.71
N MET A 54 5.48 12.58 -18.11
CA MET A 54 4.27 12.86 -17.34
C MET A 54 3.03 12.73 -18.23
N TYR A 55 1.91 12.38 -17.62
CA TYR A 55 0.62 12.30 -18.30
C TYR A 55 -0.47 12.93 -17.44
N LYS A 56 -1.24 13.85 -18.03
CA LYS A 56 -2.35 14.51 -17.35
C LYS A 56 -3.65 13.77 -17.64
N THR A 57 -4.29 13.23 -16.59
CA THR A 57 -5.51 12.42 -16.71
C THR A 57 -6.77 13.25 -16.91
N SER A 58 -6.73 14.57 -16.71
CA SER A 58 -7.88 15.45 -16.85
C SER A 58 -7.96 16.04 -18.26
N ASP A 59 -9.18 16.20 -18.76
CA ASP A 59 -9.48 16.86 -20.02
C ASP A 59 -9.32 18.40 -19.98
N GLY A 60 -8.71 18.93 -18.95
CA GLY A 60 -8.48 20.37 -18.74
C GLY A 60 -9.69 21.15 -18.23
N LYS A 61 -10.87 20.54 -18.10
CA LYS A 61 -12.12 21.22 -17.71
C LYS A 61 -12.43 21.16 -16.22
N LYS A 62 -11.94 20.13 -15.53
CA LYS A 62 -12.04 20.00 -14.06
C LYS A 62 -10.76 19.40 -13.52
N GLN A 63 -10.30 19.92 -12.39
CA GLN A 63 -9.24 19.32 -11.62
C GLN A 63 -9.69 17.92 -11.21
N SER A 64 -8.90 16.92 -11.53
CA SER A 64 -9.20 15.52 -11.27
C SER A 64 -8.07 14.94 -10.45
N ASP A 65 -8.32 14.68 -9.16
CA ASP A 65 -7.41 13.89 -8.34
C ASP A 65 -7.20 12.50 -8.95
N ALA A 66 -5.99 11.99 -8.81
CA ALA A 66 -5.67 10.63 -9.21
C ALA A 66 -5.22 9.80 -8.00
N THR A 67 -5.60 8.54 -8.00
CA THR A 67 -5.21 7.58 -6.95
C THR A 67 -3.71 7.27 -7.02
N THR A 68 -3.15 6.67 -5.95
CA THR A 68 -1.83 6.05 -6.03
C THR A 68 -1.80 5.05 -7.18
N PRO A 69 -0.77 5.09 -8.05
CA PRO A 69 -0.70 4.17 -9.18
C PRO A 69 -0.58 2.71 -8.75
N VAL A 70 -1.13 1.80 -9.57
CA VAL A 70 -0.84 0.38 -9.54
C VAL A 70 -0.12 -0.01 -10.83
N VAL A 71 0.77 -1.01 -10.75
CA VAL A 71 1.61 -1.39 -11.89
C VAL A 71 1.51 -2.89 -12.12
N LEU A 72 1.13 -3.27 -13.32
CA LEU A 72 1.17 -4.64 -13.82
C LEU A 72 2.33 -4.79 -14.79
N SER A 73 3.26 -5.66 -14.47
CA SER A 73 4.48 -5.89 -15.24
C SER A 73 4.36 -7.12 -16.14
N ASN A 74 5.17 -7.16 -17.20
CA ASN A 74 5.39 -8.31 -18.09
C ASN A 74 4.13 -9.01 -18.58
N ILE A 75 3.17 -8.24 -19.08
CA ILE A 75 1.99 -8.78 -19.75
C ILE A 75 2.26 -8.99 -21.24
N ILE A 76 1.68 -10.05 -21.77
CA ILE A 76 1.69 -10.31 -23.21
C ILE A 76 0.39 -9.75 -23.79
N THR A 77 0.51 -8.78 -24.69
CA THR A 77 -0.61 -8.21 -25.42
C THR A 77 -0.45 -8.49 -26.92
N TYR A 78 -1.47 -8.19 -27.71
CA TYR A 78 -1.35 -8.21 -29.18
C TYR A 78 -0.32 -7.20 -29.71
N LYS A 79 0.15 -6.26 -28.88
CA LYS A 79 1.22 -5.29 -29.17
C LYS A 79 2.58 -5.73 -28.59
N GLY A 80 2.73 -6.97 -28.19
CA GLY A 80 3.94 -7.51 -27.55
C GLY A 80 3.93 -7.43 -26.04
N PHE A 81 5.10 -7.58 -25.44
CA PHE A 81 5.28 -7.43 -23.99
C PHE A 81 5.06 -5.99 -23.57
N LYS A 82 4.33 -5.80 -22.48
CA LYS A 82 3.98 -4.49 -21.94
C LYS A 82 4.07 -4.48 -20.44
N GLN A 83 4.31 -3.29 -19.91
CA GLN A 83 4.05 -2.93 -18.54
C GLN A 83 2.96 -1.87 -18.54
N LEU A 84 1.99 -1.99 -17.65
CA LEU A 84 0.90 -1.03 -17.52
C LEU A 84 0.96 -0.33 -16.17
N VAL A 85 0.88 0.99 -16.18
CA VAL A 85 0.65 1.79 -14.99
C VAL A 85 -0.77 2.34 -15.04
N THR A 86 -1.55 2.11 -13.98
CA THR A 86 -2.98 2.42 -13.96
C THR A 86 -3.33 3.27 -12.75
N VAL A 87 -4.16 4.29 -12.96
CA VAL A 87 -4.70 5.17 -11.91
C VAL A 87 -6.21 5.28 -12.03
N GLY A 88 -6.87 5.44 -10.91
CA GLY A 88 -8.25 5.89 -10.83
C GLY A 88 -8.32 7.40 -10.73
N THR A 89 -9.40 8.02 -11.18
CA THR A 89 -9.57 9.47 -11.13
C THR A 89 -10.87 9.87 -10.42
N SER A 90 -10.90 11.05 -9.84
CA SER A 90 -12.10 11.60 -9.21
C SER A 90 -13.26 11.80 -10.19
N ASN A 91 -13.03 11.65 -11.49
CA ASN A 91 -14.06 11.67 -12.53
C ASN A 91 -14.67 10.28 -12.82
N ASN A 92 -14.47 9.28 -11.97
CA ASN A 92 -14.88 7.90 -12.20
C ASN A 92 -14.27 7.28 -13.48
N SER A 93 -13.01 7.57 -13.77
CA SER A 93 -12.27 6.93 -14.87
C SER A 93 -11.15 6.07 -14.32
N VAL A 94 -10.86 4.98 -15.02
CA VAL A 94 -9.68 4.14 -14.85
C VAL A 94 -8.80 4.33 -16.07
N VAL A 95 -7.66 4.97 -15.88
CA VAL A 95 -6.72 5.31 -16.97
C VAL A 95 -5.48 4.44 -16.84
N SER A 96 -5.18 3.70 -17.88
CA SER A 96 -3.98 2.86 -17.98
C SER A 96 -3.07 3.34 -19.10
N LEU A 97 -1.79 3.43 -18.80
CA LEU A 97 -0.75 3.81 -19.74
C LEU A 97 0.19 2.63 -20.01
N ASP A 98 0.68 2.56 -21.23
CA ASP A 98 1.91 1.84 -21.54
C ASP A 98 3.04 2.51 -20.77
N ALA A 99 3.59 1.82 -19.81
CA ALA A 99 4.54 2.36 -18.84
C ALA A 99 5.88 2.79 -19.47
N ASP A 100 6.28 2.13 -20.57
CA ASP A 100 7.52 2.45 -21.27
C ASP A 100 7.36 3.66 -22.20
N LEU A 101 6.15 3.87 -22.71
CA LEU A 101 5.87 4.90 -23.70
C LEU A 101 5.22 6.15 -23.12
N GLY A 102 4.60 6.06 -21.94
CA GLY A 102 3.76 7.11 -21.38
C GLY A 102 2.50 7.40 -22.22
N LYS A 103 2.07 6.43 -23.03
CA LYS A 103 0.91 6.58 -23.92
C LYS A 103 -0.29 5.84 -23.35
N VAL A 104 -1.48 6.42 -23.53
CA VAL A 104 -2.72 5.78 -23.09
C VAL A 104 -2.87 4.41 -23.75
N PHE A 105 -3.06 3.39 -22.91
CA PHE A 105 -3.39 2.05 -23.34
C PHE A 105 -4.91 1.88 -23.40
N TYR A 106 -5.62 2.31 -22.33
CA TYR A 106 -7.06 2.53 -22.32
C TYR A 106 -7.44 3.65 -21.33
N ASP A 107 -8.60 4.25 -21.55
CA ASP A 107 -9.28 5.18 -20.64
C ASP A 107 -10.73 4.72 -20.52
N THR A 108 -11.07 4.12 -19.37
CA THR A 108 -12.38 3.54 -19.15
C THR A 108 -13.18 4.42 -18.19
N LYS A 109 -14.25 4.99 -18.70
CA LYS A 109 -15.23 5.70 -17.88
C LYS A 109 -16.13 4.67 -17.18
N LEU A 110 -16.10 4.65 -15.86
CA LEU A 110 -17.07 3.89 -15.09
C LEU A 110 -18.39 4.64 -15.11
N THR A 111 -19.43 3.98 -15.56
CA THR A 111 -20.77 4.59 -15.58
C THR A 111 -21.40 4.38 -14.23
N PRO A 112 -21.61 5.45 -13.42
CA PRO A 112 -22.37 5.34 -12.19
C PRO A 112 -23.79 4.88 -12.52
N GLY A 113 -24.39 4.04 -11.66
CA GLY A 113 -25.80 3.74 -11.72
C GLY A 113 -26.63 5.04 -11.51
N GLU A 114 -27.92 5.01 -11.82
CA GLU A 114 -28.81 6.18 -11.84
C GLU A 114 -28.91 6.97 -10.52
N SER A 115 -28.30 6.51 -9.46
CA SER A 115 -28.47 7.03 -8.08
C SER A 115 -27.31 7.84 -7.52
N ALA A 116 -26.36 8.32 -8.31
CA ALA A 116 -25.40 9.29 -7.78
C ALA A 116 -26.15 10.59 -7.46
N ALA A 117 -26.83 10.61 -6.31
CA ALA A 117 -27.47 11.81 -5.80
C ALA A 117 -26.43 12.94 -5.81
N LYS A 118 -26.85 14.14 -6.20
CA LYS A 118 -26.02 15.36 -6.14
C LYS A 118 -25.70 15.68 -4.67
N VAL A 119 -24.82 14.90 -4.07
CA VAL A 119 -24.35 15.14 -2.69
C VAL A 119 -23.33 16.25 -2.74
N LYS A 120 -23.42 17.14 -1.78
CA LYS A 120 -22.50 18.26 -1.64
C LYS A 120 -21.10 17.72 -1.33
N VAL A 121 -20.19 17.84 -2.28
CA VAL A 121 -18.78 17.47 -2.11
C VAL A 121 -18.11 18.39 -1.11
N SER A 122 -17.27 17.84 -0.24
CA SER A 122 -16.47 18.58 0.74
C SER A 122 -15.03 18.02 0.77
N ALA A 123 -14.13 18.71 1.44
CA ALA A 123 -12.77 18.20 1.64
C ALA A 123 -12.74 16.85 2.37
N THR A 124 -13.70 16.62 3.28
CA THR A 124 -13.84 15.34 3.99
C THR A 124 -14.48 14.27 3.13
N CYS A 125 -15.42 14.64 2.26
CA CYS A 125 -16.17 13.74 1.39
C CYS A 125 -16.04 14.20 -0.07
N PRO A 126 -14.89 13.91 -0.74
CA PRO A 126 -14.55 14.51 -2.04
C PRO A 126 -15.36 13.98 -3.22
N GLY A 127 -15.99 12.81 -3.10
CA GLY A 127 -16.66 12.13 -4.22
C GLY A 127 -15.68 11.53 -5.23
N GLY A 128 -16.20 10.89 -6.27
CA GLY A 128 -15.40 10.20 -7.29
C GLY A 128 -14.77 8.89 -6.77
N LEU A 129 -13.76 8.39 -7.49
CA LEU A 129 -12.98 7.27 -7.00
C LEU A 129 -12.08 7.74 -5.85
N THR A 130 -12.47 7.44 -4.63
CA THR A 130 -11.69 7.77 -3.42
C THR A 130 -10.78 6.61 -2.99
N ALA A 131 -11.16 5.37 -3.31
CA ALA A 131 -10.35 4.19 -3.04
C ALA A 131 -9.24 4.04 -4.09
N ASN A 132 -8.03 3.70 -3.63
CA ASN A 132 -6.98 3.29 -4.55
C ASN A 132 -7.38 1.98 -5.24
N LEU A 133 -6.99 1.85 -6.50
CA LEU A 133 -7.21 0.63 -7.27
C LEU A 133 -6.45 -0.55 -6.68
N ALA A 134 -6.91 -1.77 -6.96
CA ALA A 134 -6.15 -2.97 -6.68
C ALA A 134 -6.47 -4.08 -7.68
N PHE A 135 -5.52 -5.00 -7.85
CA PHE A 135 -5.70 -6.24 -8.59
C PHE A 135 -5.07 -7.41 -7.81
N PRO A 136 -5.47 -8.67 -8.09
CA PRO A 136 -4.82 -9.81 -7.47
C PRO A 136 -3.34 -9.84 -7.79
N GLY A 137 -2.48 -9.75 -6.77
CA GLY A 137 -1.05 -9.90 -6.94
C GLY A 137 -0.72 -11.31 -7.46
N ASN A 138 0.33 -11.41 -8.28
CA ASN A 138 0.81 -12.72 -8.72
C ASN A 138 1.39 -13.50 -7.53
N SER A 139 0.58 -14.33 -6.91
CA SER A 139 1.03 -15.29 -5.89
C SER A 139 2.09 -16.28 -6.43
N LEU A 140 2.26 -16.37 -7.74
CA LEU A 140 3.28 -17.18 -8.40
C LEU A 140 4.70 -16.60 -8.24
N ALA A 141 4.84 -15.30 -8.08
CA ALA A 141 6.16 -14.69 -7.84
C ALA A 141 6.72 -15.02 -6.44
N ALA A 142 5.88 -15.41 -5.51
CA ALA A 142 6.26 -15.61 -4.12
C ALA A 142 6.72 -17.03 -3.76
N GLY A 143 6.53 -18.05 -4.57
CA GLY A 143 6.75 -19.39 -4.02
C GLY A 143 7.21 -20.52 -4.94
N ARG A 144 7.26 -20.37 -6.24
CA ARG A 144 7.50 -21.52 -7.13
C ARG A 144 8.86 -21.63 -7.81
N PHE A 145 9.65 -20.58 -7.82
CA PHE A 145 10.96 -20.58 -8.47
C PHE A 145 12.07 -20.06 -7.56
N GLY A 146 12.24 -20.68 -6.38
CA GLY A 146 13.52 -20.69 -5.65
C GLY A 146 14.27 -19.35 -5.49
N GLY A 147 13.59 -18.23 -5.44
CA GLY A 147 14.20 -16.96 -5.06
C GLY A 147 14.22 -16.81 -3.53
N PRO A 148 15.14 -16.01 -2.96
CA PRO A 148 15.33 -15.86 -1.51
C PRO A 148 14.21 -15.05 -0.83
N SER A 149 13.02 -15.10 -1.34
CA SER A 149 11.87 -14.40 -0.74
C SER A 149 10.89 -15.32 -0.12
N VAL A 150 11.32 -16.41 0.20
CA VAL A 150 10.51 -17.55 0.51
C VAL A 150 9.76 -17.47 1.83
N ASN A 151 9.74 -16.36 2.49
CA ASN A 151 9.10 -16.26 3.79
C ASN A 151 7.60 -15.97 3.74
N HIS A 152 6.97 -16.25 2.60
CA HIS A 152 5.52 -16.16 2.45
C HIS A 152 4.96 -17.43 1.83
N VAL A 153 5.40 -18.55 2.31
CA VAL A 153 4.61 -19.77 2.20
C VAL A 153 3.55 -19.62 3.26
N GLY A 154 2.41 -19.04 2.88
CA GLY A 154 1.23 -19.20 3.69
C GLY A 154 1.10 -20.67 4.06
N ARG A 155 0.68 -20.99 5.27
CA ARG A 155 0.29 -22.34 5.65
C ARG A 155 -0.77 -22.82 4.67
N VAL A 156 -0.34 -23.30 3.51
CA VAL A 156 -1.20 -24.09 2.64
C VAL A 156 -1.57 -25.29 3.48
N ALA A 157 -2.83 -25.37 3.85
CA ALA A 157 -3.34 -26.54 4.52
C ALA A 157 -2.86 -27.77 3.74
N LYS A 158 -2.04 -28.61 4.37
CA LYS A 158 -1.43 -29.78 3.75
C LYS A 158 -2.46 -30.49 2.87
N GLY A 159 -2.27 -30.52 1.57
CA GLY A 159 -2.97 -31.40 0.65
C GLY A 159 -3.96 -30.79 -0.33
N LYS A 160 -4.15 -29.46 -0.42
CA LYS A 160 -4.97 -28.89 -1.50
C LYS A 160 -4.08 -28.18 -2.52
N PRO A 161 -4.08 -28.59 -3.80
CA PRO A 161 -3.40 -27.83 -4.84
C PRO A 161 -4.07 -26.45 -4.94
N VAL A 162 -3.28 -25.39 -4.85
CA VAL A 162 -3.74 -24.04 -5.16
C VAL A 162 -4.06 -24.02 -6.66
N PRO A 163 -5.28 -23.68 -7.08
CA PRO A 163 -5.61 -23.59 -8.49
C PRO A 163 -4.69 -22.58 -9.16
N MET A 164 -3.96 -23.00 -10.18
CA MET A 164 -3.21 -22.09 -11.04
C MET A 164 -4.20 -21.40 -11.95
N HIS A 165 -4.64 -20.21 -11.57
CA HIS A 165 -5.31 -19.32 -12.51
C HIS A 165 -4.26 -18.62 -13.35
N PHE A 166 -3.97 -19.17 -14.53
CA PHE A 166 -3.41 -18.40 -15.62
C PHE A 166 -4.51 -17.46 -16.13
N SER A 167 -4.69 -16.35 -15.47
CA SER A 167 -5.63 -15.35 -15.97
C SER A 167 -4.89 -14.42 -16.91
N PHE A 168 -5.08 -14.58 -18.20
CA PHE A 168 -4.73 -13.57 -19.21
C PHE A 168 -5.53 -12.27 -19.02
N ALA A 169 -6.40 -12.21 -18.05
CA ALA A 169 -7.29 -11.10 -17.74
C ALA A 169 -7.36 -10.87 -16.23
N SER A 170 -6.23 -10.54 -15.59
CA SER A 170 -6.28 -10.09 -14.19
C SER A 170 -7.20 -8.88 -14.09
N PRO A 171 -8.21 -8.91 -13.19
CA PRO A 171 -9.12 -7.78 -13.03
C PRO A 171 -8.45 -6.68 -12.21
N ILE A 172 -8.72 -5.42 -12.56
CA ILE A 172 -8.57 -4.30 -11.63
C ILE A 172 -9.92 -4.03 -10.98
N TYR A 173 -9.94 -3.87 -9.68
CA TYR A 173 -11.13 -3.46 -8.94
C TYR A 173 -11.11 -1.95 -8.71
N ALA A 174 -12.23 -1.31 -8.99
CA ALA A 174 -12.45 0.12 -8.80
C ALA A 174 -13.85 0.36 -8.23
N ILE A 175 -14.00 1.31 -7.31
CA ILE A 175 -15.30 1.68 -6.73
C ILE A 175 -15.64 3.10 -7.17
N SER A 176 -16.72 3.22 -7.96
CA SER A 176 -17.24 4.52 -8.39
C SER A 176 -17.98 5.27 -7.27
N ASP A 177 -18.24 6.54 -7.47
CA ASP A 177 -18.87 7.43 -6.46
C ASP A 177 -20.29 7.05 -6.08
N ASP A 178 -20.96 6.23 -6.88
CA ASP A 178 -22.25 5.61 -6.54
C ASP A 178 -22.09 4.39 -5.61
N GLY A 179 -20.87 4.02 -5.24
CA GLY A 179 -20.56 2.89 -4.36
C GLY A 179 -20.61 1.52 -5.03
N VAL A 180 -20.55 1.49 -6.36
CA VAL A 180 -20.51 0.26 -7.15
C VAL A 180 -19.06 -0.13 -7.43
N MET A 181 -18.73 -1.38 -7.14
CA MET A 181 -17.45 -1.96 -7.52
C MET A 181 -17.53 -2.51 -8.94
N HIS A 182 -16.61 -2.05 -9.76
CA HIS A 182 -16.43 -2.47 -11.15
C HIS A 182 -15.18 -3.35 -11.26
N THR A 183 -15.28 -4.34 -12.14
CA THR A 183 -14.16 -5.19 -12.56
C THR A 183 -13.69 -4.73 -13.93
N VAL A 184 -12.48 -4.19 -14.00
CA VAL A 184 -11.89 -3.68 -15.26
C VAL A 184 -10.85 -4.67 -15.75
N VAL A 185 -11.00 -5.17 -16.96
CA VAL A 185 -10.01 -6.07 -17.58
C VAL A 185 -8.75 -5.29 -17.94
N GLN A 186 -7.62 -5.64 -17.35
CA GLN A 186 -6.37 -4.87 -17.50
C GLN A 186 -5.86 -4.76 -18.94
N LEU A 187 -6.15 -5.76 -19.78
CA LEU A 187 -5.65 -5.79 -21.16
C LEU A 187 -6.51 -5.00 -22.15
N SER A 188 -7.69 -4.54 -21.75
CA SER A 188 -8.63 -3.90 -22.68
C SER A 188 -9.43 -2.74 -22.08
N GLY A 189 -9.46 -2.60 -20.76
CA GLY A 189 -10.32 -1.64 -20.09
C GLY A 189 -11.81 -2.02 -20.06
N ILE A 190 -12.19 -3.20 -20.55
CA ILE A 190 -13.59 -3.64 -20.59
C ILE A 190 -14.09 -3.92 -19.19
N THR A 191 -15.33 -3.50 -18.88
CA THR A 191 -15.98 -3.67 -17.57
C THR A 191 -17.12 -4.69 -17.56
N THR A 192 -17.47 -5.25 -18.71
CA THR A 192 -18.67 -6.10 -18.86
C THR A 192 -18.43 -7.59 -18.65
N THR A 193 -17.21 -7.99 -18.29
CA THR A 193 -16.87 -9.41 -18.07
C THR A 193 -17.46 -9.97 -16.79
N MET A 194 -17.69 -9.13 -15.78
CA MET A 194 -18.36 -9.48 -14.53
C MET A 194 -19.41 -8.42 -14.20
N PRO A 195 -20.57 -8.82 -13.66
CA PRO A 195 -21.56 -7.85 -13.18
C PRO A 195 -20.97 -6.93 -12.12
N PRO A 196 -21.26 -5.63 -12.13
CA PRO A 196 -20.85 -4.73 -11.07
C PRO A 196 -21.56 -5.07 -9.77
N VAL A 197 -20.87 -4.89 -8.64
CA VAL A 197 -21.40 -5.21 -7.31
C VAL A 197 -21.65 -3.94 -6.53
N LYS A 198 -22.88 -3.76 -6.02
CA LYS A 198 -23.19 -2.66 -5.10
C LYS A 198 -22.57 -2.96 -3.74
N VAL A 199 -21.53 -2.23 -3.37
CA VAL A 199 -20.77 -2.43 -2.13
C VAL A 199 -21.14 -1.39 -1.08
N LEU A 200 -21.24 -0.13 -1.48
CA LEU A 200 -21.41 1.02 -0.59
C LEU A 200 -22.59 1.89 -1.03
N PRO A 201 -23.19 2.67 -0.11
CA PRO A 201 -24.06 3.77 -0.51
C PRO A 201 -23.33 4.79 -1.39
N PRO A 202 -24.06 5.61 -2.17
CA PRO A 202 -23.46 6.65 -2.98
C PRO A 202 -22.69 7.67 -2.12
N ASN A 203 -21.57 8.15 -2.68
CA ASN A 203 -20.69 9.14 -2.07
C ASN A 203 -20.03 8.68 -0.75
N ALA A 204 -20.00 7.40 -0.46
CA ALA A 204 -19.16 6.86 0.60
C ALA A 204 -17.68 7.17 0.30
N ARG A 205 -16.92 7.52 1.33
CA ARG A 205 -15.48 7.66 1.19
C ARG A 205 -14.82 6.32 1.46
N ALA A 206 -14.54 5.59 0.39
CA ALA A 206 -13.75 4.36 0.45
C ALA A 206 -12.26 4.69 0.51
N THR A 207 -11.48 3.86 1.23
CA THR A 207 -10.02 3.90 1.27
C THR A 207 -9.41 2.82 0.38
N GLY A 208 -8.17 2.40 0.63
CA GLY A 208 -7.49 1.43 -0.22
C GLY A 208 -8.25 0.11 -0.37
N ILE A 209 -8.39 -0.32 -1.62
CA ILE A 209 -8.85 -1.67 -1.93
C ILE A 209 -7.72 -2.65 -1.63
N ASN A 210 -8.06 -3.81 -1.05
CA ASN A 210 -7.16 -4.93 -0.90
C ASN A 210 -7.77 -6.18 -1.52
N VAL A 211 -6.93 -7.06 -2.06
CA VAL A 211 -7.38 -8.28 -2.71
C VAL A 211 -6.62 -9.46 -2.12
N ASN A 212 -7.37 -10.47 -1.68
CA ASN A 212 -6.81 -11.72 -1.20
C ASN A 212 -7.64 -12.90 -1.70
N GLY A 213 -7.03 -13.73 -2.53
CA GLY A 213 -7.75 -14.81 -3.20
C GLY A 213 -8.92 -14.29 -4.05
N ASP A 214 -10.11 -14.79 -3.79
CA ASP A 214 -11.34 -14.45 -4.51
C ASP A 214 -12.12 -13.29 -3.86
N ARG A 215 -11.56 -12.66 -2.81
CA ARG A 215 -12.25 -11.60 -2.07
C ARG A 215 -11.56 -10.26 -2.23
N VAL A 216 -12.39 -9.23 -2.24
CA VAL A 216 -11.99 -7.81 -2.26
C VAL A 216 -12.42 -7.15 -0.97
N PHE A 217 -11.50 -6.45 -0.35
CA PHE A 217 -11.72 -5.75 0.93
C PHE A 217 -11.62 -4.25 0.72
N VAL A 218 -12.56 -3.53 1.34
CA VAL A 218 -12.65 -2.07 1.27
C VAL A 218 -12.94 -1.55 2.66
N ALA A 219 -12.32 -0.46 3.03
CA ALA A 219 -12.65 0.25 4.26
C ALA A 219 -13.30 1.60 3.95
N THR A 220 -14.10 2.13 4.86
CA THR A 220 -14.73 3.44 4.75
C THR A 220 -14.39 4.34 5.92
N VAL A 221 -14.36 5.64 5.66
CA VAL A 221 -14.03 6.68 6.63
C VAL A 221 -14.89 7.92 6.45
N GLY A 222 -14.98 8.74 7.49
CA GLY A 222 -15.62 10.06 7.41
C GLY A 222 -17.14 10.05 7.41
N ASN A 223 -17.80 8.91 7.54
CA ASN A 223 -19.26 8.75 7.49
C ASN A 223 -19.90 9.44 6.26
N CYS A 224 -19.17 9.46 5.13
CA CYS A 224 -19.60 10.12 3.91
C CYS A 224 -20.79 9.42 3.27
N GLY A 225 -21.72 10.19 2.69
CA GLY A 225 -22.93 9.62 2.07
C GLY A 225 -23.87 8.92 3.05
N GLY A 226 -23.71 9.14 4.37
CA GLY A 226 -24.47 8.42 5.40
C GLY A 226 -24.03 6.97 5.59
N THR A 227 -22.88 6.58 5.01
CA THR A 227 -22.31 5.26 5.18
C THR A 227 -21.65 5.15 6.55
N PRO A 228 -22.00 4.19 7.38
CA PRO A 228 -21.24 3.91 8.58
C PRO A 228 -19.78 3.56 8.21
N ASN A 229 -18.84 4.05 9.00
CA ASN A 229 -17.46 3.62 8.85
C ASN A 229 -17.34 2.11 9.14
N GLY A 230 -16.50 1.43 8.39
CA GLY A 230 -16.34 0.00 8.54
C GLY A 230 -15.42 -0.63 7.51
N ILE A 231 -15.42 -1.95 7.54
CA ILE A 231 -14.69 -2.81 6.59
C ILE A 231 -15.73 -3.66 5.87
N TYR A 232 -15.57 -3.77 4.58
CA TYR A 232 -16.47 -4.51 3.69
C TYR A 232 -15.67 -5.60 2.96
N SER A 233 -16.15 -6.83 3.01
CA SER A 233 -15.62 -7.98 2.27
C SER A 233 -16.59 -8.33 1.15
N VAL A 234 -16.08 -8.34 -0.07
CA VAL A 234 -16.86 -8.56 -1.29
C VAL A 234 -16.39 -9.84 -1.96
N ASP A 235 -17.33 -10.68 -2.33
CA ASP A 235 -17.12 -11.76 -3.28
C ASP A 235 -17.62 -11.28 -4.66
N PRO A 236 -16.71 -10.93 -5.58
CA PRO A 236 -17.10 -10.39 -6.88
C PRO A 236 -17.87 -11.38 -7.76
N ALA A 237 -17.57 -12.67 -7.62
CA ALA A 237 -18.21 -13.72 -8.43
C ALA A 237 -19.64 -14.02 -7.95
N ALA A 238 -19.84 -14.07 -6.63
CA ALA A 238 -21.16 -14.29 -6.04
C ALA A 238 -21.99 -12.99 -5.93
N GLY A 239 -21.35 -11.82 -6.07
CA GLY A 239 -22.01 -10.53 -5.86
C GLY A 239 -22.42 -10.27 -4.41
N THR A 240 -21.80 -10.95 -3.44
CA THR A 240 -22.15 -10.83 -2.02
C THR A 240 -21.23 -9.90 -1.27
N VAL A 241 -21.79 -9.19 -0.28
CA VAL A 241 -21.06 -8.22 0.55
C VAL A 241 -21.34 -8.52 2.01
N VAL A 242 -20.27 -8.60 2.81
CA VAL A 242 -20.32 -8.69 4.26
C VAL A 242 -19.62 -7.45 4.82
N SER A 243 -20.10 -6.94 5.95
CA SER A 243 -19.52 -5.74 6.56
C SER A 243 -19.30 -5.91 8.07
N PHE A 244 -18.21 -5.32 8.54
CA PHE A 244 -17.95 -5.03 9.94
C PHE A 244 -18.05 -3.51 10.12
N VAL A 245 -19.07 -3.06 10.85
CA VAL A 245 -19.34 -1.64 11.08
C VAL A 245 -18.70 -1.20 12.39
N THR A 246 -17.96 -0.10 12.34
CA THR A 246 -17.39 0.55 13.53
C THR A 246 -18.33 1.66 14.01
N ASN A 247 -18.42 1.85 15.33
CA ASN A 247 -19.31 2.86 15.92
C ASN A 247 -18.68 4.27 16.00
N GLY A 248 -17.67 4.55 15.21
CA GLY A 248 -16.97 5.82 15.27
C GLY A 248 -16.03 6.02 14.11
N SER A 249 -14.73 5.95 14.38
CA SER A 249 -13.70 6.07 13.38
C SER A 249 -13.66 4.87 12.44
N GLY A 250 -13.30 5.10 11.19
CA GLY A 250 -13.06 4.05 10.23
C GLY A 250 -11.66 3.43 10.37
N ALA A 251 -11.31 2.58 9.43
CA ALA A 251 -9.96 2.02 9.36
C ALA A 251 -8.92 3.10 9.08
N ALA A 252 -7.86 3.12 9.89
CA ALA A 252 -6.79 4.09 9.80
C ALA A 252 -5.91 3.86 8.57
N GLY A 253 -5.30 4.95 8.10
CA GLY A 253 -4.38 4.95 6.97
C GLY A 253 -5.06 4.80 5.61
N SER A 254 -4.33 5.12 4.56
CA SER A 254 -4.85 5.12 3.18
C SER A 254 -5.01 3.73 2.57
N GLY A 255 -4.36 2.72 3.15
CA GLY A 255 -4.43 1.32 2.69
C GLY A 255 -5.64 0.55 3.23
N GLY A 256 -6.30 1.05 4.28
CA GLY A 256 -7.45 0.43 4.94
C GLY A 256 -7.09 -0.86 5.67
N THR A 257 -6.94 -1.96 4.96
CA THR A 257 -6.66 -3.29 5.52
C THR A 257 -5.33 -3.86 5.05
N ALA A 258 -4.72 -4.74 5.86
CA ALA A 258 -3.64 -5.63 5.47
C ALA A 258 -4.05 -7.09 5.67
N MET A 259 -3.36 -8.02 5.02
CA MET A 259 -3.68 -9.44 5.06
C MET A 259 -2.55 -10.25 5.67
N GLY A 260 -2.88 -11.19 6.53
CA GLY A 260 -1.98 -12.26 6.93
C GLY A 260 -1.76 -13.27 5.80
N THR A 261 -0.72 -14.07 5.94
CA THR A 261 -0.45 -15.17 4.99
C THR A 261 -1.49 -16.27 5.07
N ASP A 262 -2.19 -16.37 6.17
CA ASP A 262 -3.34 -17.27 6.43
C ASP A 262 -4.68 -16.70 5.96
N GLY A 263 -4.69 -15.46 5.46
CA GLY A 263 -5.88 -14.76 4.97
C GLY A 263 -6.63 -13.94 6.03
N VAL A 264 -6.14 -13.89 7.26
CA VAL A 264 -6.71 -13.02 8.30
C VAL A 264 -6.61 -11.55 7.86
N VAL A 265 -7.68 -10.80 8.09
CA VAL A 265 -7.80 -9.38 7.72
C VAL A 265 -7.43 -8.52 8.92
N TYR A 266 -6.37 -7.75 8.81
CA TYR A 266 -5.94 -6.81 9.84
C TYR A 266 -6.38 -5.39 9.50
N ALA A 267 -6.97 -4.70 10.47
CA ALA A 267 -7.37 -3.30 10.34
C ALA A 267 -7.11 -2.54 11.64
N GLN A 268 -6.42 -1.43 11.54
CA GLN A 268 -6.30 -0.48 12.64
C GLN A 268 -7.54 0.41 12.64
N ILE A 269 -8.33 0.36 13.70
CA ILE A 269 -9.48 1.25 13.88
C ILE A 269 -8.99 2.54 14.53
N GLY A 270 -9.38 3.67 13.95
CA GLY A 270 -9.03 4.97 14.50
C GLY A 270 -9.78 5.24 15.81
N ASN A 271 -9.48 6.39 16.40
CA ASN A 271 -10.08 6.78 17.66
C ASN A 271 -11.54 7.21 17.47
N GLY A 272 -12.46 6.59 18.18
CA GLY A 272 -13.90 6.89 18.19
C GLY A 272 -14.35 7.57 19.49
N HIS A 273 -15.64 7.52 19.77
CA HIS A 273 -16.25 8.16 20.93
C HIS A 273 -16.26 7.26 22.18
N GLY A 274 -15.12 7.15 22.88
CA GLY A 274 -15.08 6.65 24.24
C GLY A 274 -15.08 5.12 24.41
N ASP A 275 -14.92 4.67 25.65
CA ASP A 275 -14.84 3.27 26.06
C ASP A 275 -16.21 2.58 26.06
N ILE A 276 -16.79 2.37 24.89
CA ILE A 276 -17.99 1.55 24.76
C ILE A 276 -17.51 0.11 24.47
N ALA A 277 -17.89 -0.83 25.28
CA ALA A 277 -17.53 -2.24 25.10
C ALA A 277 -17.95 -2.72 23.70
N GLY A 278 -16.98 -3.23 22.92
CA GLY A 278 -17.19 -3.69 21.54
C GLY A 278 -16.98 -2.62 20.47
N ASP A 279 -16.60 -1.39 20.81
CA ASP A 279 -16.32 -0.33 19.82
C ASP A 279 -14.93 -0.45 19.17
N TYR A 280 -14.01 -1.18 19.78
CA TYR A 280 -12.64 -1.41 19.29
C TYR A 280 -11.90 -0.13 18.85
N ASN A 281 -12.21 0.99 19.49
CA ASN A 281 -11.54 2.27 19.18
C ASN A 281 -10.04 2.18 19.48
N ASP A 282 -9.23 2.80 18.61
CA ASP A 282 -7.76 2.80 18.70
C ASP A 282 -7.16 1.38 18.77
N SER A 283 -7.86 0.40 18.21
CA SER A 283 -7.47 -1.00 18.27
C SER A 283 -7.07 -1.56 16.92
N LEU A 284 -6.10 -2.46 16.91
CA LEU A 284 -5.85 -3.34 15.77
C LEU A 284 -6.76 -4.57 15.90
N LEU A 285 -7.53 -4.86 14.85
CA LEU A 285 -8.39 -6.03 14.75
C LEU A 285 -7.79 -7.08 13.84
N ALA A 286 -7.99 -8.35 14.21
CA ALA A 286 -7.89 -9.51 13.34
C ALA A 286 -9.31 -10.02 13.04
N LEU A 287 -9.68 -10.03 11.75
CA LEU A 287 -11.01 -10.37 11.29
C LEU A 287 -10.96 -11.59 10.36
N SER A 288 -11.96 -12.46 10.43
CA SER A 288 -12.10 -13.54 9.45
C SER A 288 -12.42 -12.98 8.05
N PRO A 289 -11.84 -13.53 6.96
CA PRO A 289 -12.00 -12.96 5.63
C PRO A 289 -13.42 -13.11 5.05
N ASP A 290 -14.14 -14.13 5.45
CA ASP A 290 -15.47 -14.49 4.92
C ASP A 290 -16.63 -13.80 5.64
N LYS A 291 -16.53 -13.60 6.95
CA LYS A 291 -17.61 -13.07 7.81
C LYS A 291 -17.24 -11.75 8.48
N LEU A 292 -15.98 -11.35 8.42
CA LEU A 292 -15.43 -10.22 9.17
C LEU A 292 -15.72 -10.31 10.68
N ALA A 293 -15.79 -11.54 11.20
CA ALA A 293 -15.92 -11.79 12.63
C ALA A 293 -14.57 -11.50 13.31
N VAL A 294 -14.61 -10.77 14.43
CA VAL A 294 -13.41 -10.50 15.25
C VAL A 294 -12.87 -11.82 15.79
N GLN A 295 -11.63 -12.13 15.46
CA GLN A 295 -10.90 -13.30 15.93
C GLN A 295 -10.00 -12.95 17.10
N ASP A 296 -9.35 -11.80 17.03
CA ASP A 296 -8.48 -11.26 18.07
C ASP A 296 -8.35 -9.73 17.91
N TYR A 297 -7.83 -9.05 18.92
CA TYR A 297 -7.58 -7.63 18.86
C TYR A 297 -6.46 -7.19 19.81
N PHE A 298 -5.91 -6.01 19.53
CA PHE A 298 -4.96 -5.33 20.41
C PHE A 298 -5.38 -3.88 20.58
N THR A 299 -5.52 -3.44 21.83
CA THR A 299 -5.77 -2.04 22.18
C THR A 299 -4.58 -1.52 23.00
N PRO A 300 -3.88 -0.47 22.55
CA PRO A 300 -2.82 0.15 23.34
C PRO A 300 -3.33 0.56 24.73
N SER A 301 -2.58 0.21 25.78
CA SER A 301 -2.91 0.67 27.12
C SER A 301 -2.56 2.15 27.28
N GLY A 302 -3.49 2.96 27.80
CA GLY A 302 -3.28 4.37 28.09
C GLY A 302 -4.44 5.27 27.57
N PRO A 303 -4.45 6.56 27.92
CA PRO A 303 -5.47 7.47 27.41
C PRO A 303 -5.26 7.64 25.90
N ALA A 304 -6.24 7.20 25.11
CA ALA A 304 -6.27 7.44 23.68
C ALA A 304 -6.38 8.95 23.41
N ALA A 305 -5.62 9.45 22.44
CA ALA A 305 -5.79 10.83 21.99
C ALA A 305 -7.18 10.97 21.35
N LYS A 306 -7.99 11.94 21.76
CA LYS A 306 -9.28 12.19 21.14
C LYS A 306 -9.10 12.67 19.70
N VAL A 307 -9.52 11.87 18.76
CA VAL A 307 -9.43 12.13 17.31
C VAL A 307 -10.84 12.16 16.73
N ASP A 308 -11.12 13.05 15.78
CA ASP A 308 -12.43 13.11 15.14
C ASP A 308 -12.69 11.90 14.24
N ALA A 309 -13.95 11.47 14.15
CA ALA A 309 -14.37 10.35 13.29
C ALA A 309 -14.01 10.51 11.80
N ALA A 310 -13.75 11.74 11.36
CA ALA A 310 -13.28 12.06 10.02
C ALA A 310 -11.76 11.95 9.86
N ASP A 311 -11.01 11.73 10.94
CA ASP A 311 -9.55 11.64 10.88
C ASP A 311 -9.14 10.29 10.27
N VAL A 312 -8.64 10.37 9.04
CA VAL A 312 -8.03 9.24 8.32
C VAL A 312 -6.53 9.13 8.58
N SER A 313 -6.03 10.00 9.46
CA SER A 313 -4.64 9.97 9.87
C SER A 313 -4.38 8.76 10.76
N GLY A 314 -3.28 8.11 10.55
CA GLY A 314 -2.89 6.91 11.27
C GLY A 314 -2.22 5.93 10.33
N VAL A 315 -1.95 4.74 10.81
CA VAL A 315 -1.16 3.74 10.11
C VAL A 315 -2.07 2.59 9.70
N THR A 316 -2.08 2.26 8.40
CA THR A 316 -2.55 0.95 7.95
C THR A 316 -1.57 -0.10 8.48
N PRO A 317 -2.04 -1.20 9.09
CA PRO A 317 -1.16 -2.27 9.55
C PRO A 317 -0.26 -2.78 8.43
N THR A 318 0.92 -3.23 8.77
CA THR A 318 1.85 -3.86 7.84
C THR A 318 2.19 -5.24 8.37
N VAL A 319 1.98 -6.28 7.54
CA VAL A 319 2.27 -7.66 7.89
C VAL A 319 3.58 -8.10 7.26
N PHE A 320 4.41 -8.80 8.02
CA PHE A 320 5.62 -9.42 7.49
C PHE A 320 5.87 -10.79 8.10
N GLY A 321 6.35 -11.72 7.29
CA GLY A 321 6.74 -13.05 7.75
C GLY A 321 8.17 -13.08 8.27
N LEU A 322 8.40 -13.78 9.38
CA LEU A 322 9.70 -14.16 9.88
C LEU A 322 9.59 -15.47 10.67
N GLU A 323 10.51 -16.42 10.44
CA GLU A 323 10.55 -17.73 11.13
C GLU A 323 9.21 -18.47 11.08
N GLU A 324 8.60 -18.55 9.89
CA GLU A 324 7.31 -19.20 9.63
C GLU A 324 6.10 -18.58 10.34
N LYS A 325 6.25 -17.37 10.87
CA LYS A 325 5.25 -16.63 11.61
C LYS A 325 5.00 -15.27 11.00
N ASP A 326 3.75 -14.82 11.05
CA ASP A 326 3.39 -13.44 10.71
C ASP A 326 3.53 -12.52 11.92
N TRP A 327 4.10 -11.36 11.66
CA TRP A 327 4.21 -10.25 12.58
C TRP A 327 3.50 -9.04 12.01
N ILE A 328 2.84 -8.28 12.86
CA ILE A 328 2.14 -7.07 12.47
C ILE A 328 2.82 -5.86 13.08
N VAL A 329 3.13 -4.86 12.25
CA VAL A 329 3.58 -3.55 12.73
C VAL A 329 2.44 -2.56 12.60
N THR A 330 2.19 -1.82 13.67
CA THR A 330 1.25 -0.70 13.70
C THR A 330 1.78 0.42 14.58
N ALA A 331 1.10 1.56 14.58
CA ALA A 331 1.39 2.67 15.48
C ALA A 331 0.09 3.25 16.03
N GLY A 332 0.13 3.61 17.30
CA GLY A 332 -0.98 4.29 17.96
C GLY A 332 -0.86 5.82 17.87
N HIS A 333 -1.94 6.50 18.18
CA HIS A 333 -1.96 7.96 18.36
C HIS A 333 -1.13 8.44 19.57
N ASP A 334 -0.66 7.51 20.39
CA ASP A 334 0.25 7.75 21.50
C ASP A 334 1.71 7.99 21.07
N GLY A 335 1.98 7.97 19.76
CA GLY A 335 3.30 8.23 19.19
C GLY A 335 4.27 7.05 19.29
N ARG A 336 3.77 5.83 19.49
CA ARG A 336 4.55 4.60 19.64
C ARG A 336 4.39 3.67 18.48
N ILE A 337 5.39 2.85 18.24
CA ILE A 337 5.34 1.71 17.31
C ILE A 337 5.12 0.44 18.14
N TYR A 338 4.25 -0.41 17.64
CA TYR A 338 3.94 -1.72 18.20
C TYR A 338 4.30 -2.81 17.19
N ILE A 339 4.92 -3.89 17.67
CA ILE A 339 5.08 -5.12 16.90
C ILE A 339 4.25 -6.18 17.63
N LEU A 340 3.33 -6.79 16.91
CA LEU A 340 2.36 -7.73 17.44
C LEU A 340 2.60 -9.10 16.83
N ASP A 341 2.35 -10.13 17.63
CA ASP A 341 2.34 -11.50 17.23
C ASP A 341 1.00 -11.84 16.58
N ALA A 342 0.98 -12.34 15.34
CA ALA A 342 -0.26 -12.68 14.65
C ALA A 342 -1.06 -13.80 15.34
N ASP A 343 -0.40 -14.70 16.07
CA ASP A 343 -1.06 -15.78 16.81
C ASP A 343 -1.70 -15.29 18.12
N SER A 344 -1.31 -14.09 18.62
CA SER A 344 -1.85 -13.50 19.86
C SER A 344 -1.55 -12.01 19.89
N LEU A 345 -2.43 -11.20 19.30
CA LEU A 345 -2.17 -9.77 19.04
C LEU A 345 -1.85 -8.97 20.30
N GLY A 346 -2.64 -9.11 21.33
CA GLY A 346 -2.51 -8.35 22.57
C GLY A 346 -2.26 -9.19 23.81
N GLY A 347 -1.87 -10.45 23.66
CA GLY A 347 -1.79 -11.37 24.77
C GLY A 347 -3.17 -11.69 25.38
N ALA A 348 -3.18 -12.25 26.58
CA ALA A 348 -4.42 -12.66 27.26
C ALA A 348 -5.31 -11.49 27.69
N ASP A 349 -4.74 -10.28 27.80
CA ASP A 349 -5.43 -9.07 28.22
C ASP A 349 -5.81 -8.14 27.05
N HIS A 350 -5.43 -8.51 25.83
CA HIS A 350 -5.56 -7.71 24.62
C HIS A 350 -4.86 -6.32 24.66
N HIS A 351 -3.92 -6.14 25.58
CA HIS A 351 -3.19 -4.88 25.79
C HIS A 351 -1.67 -5.05 25.77
N THR A 352 -1.17 -6.28 25.77
CA THR A 352 0.25 -6.61 25.84
C THR A 352 0.82 -6.92 24.46
N ALA A 353 1.48 -5.93 23.82
CA ALA A 353 2.20 -6.13 22.57
C ALA A 353 3.45 -6.98 22.76
N ALA A 354 3.89 -7.71 21.74
CA ALA A 354 5.18 -8.41 21.74
C ALA A 354 6.35 -7.42 21.85
N PHE A 355 6.21 -6.24 21.25
CA PHE A 355 7.12 -5.11 21.42
C PHE A 355 6.33 -3.79 21.42
N ARG A 356 6.72 -2.88 22.31
CA ARG A 356 6.23 -1.52 22.42
C ARG A 356 7.41 -0.57 22.52
N SER A 357 7.48 0.41 21.62
CA SER A 357 8.54 1.42 21.66
C SER A 357 8.31 2.47 22.76
N ASP A 358 9.31 3.27 23.04
CA ASP A 358 9.11 4.57 23.69
C ASP A 358 8.33 5.51 22.77
N VAL A 359 7.88 6.66 23.31
CA VAL A 359 7.24 7.70 22.48
C VAL A 359 8.28 8.26 21.52
N MET A 360 8.05 8.04 20.23
CA MET A 360 8.98 8.42 19.18
C MET A 360 8.59 9.72 18.47
N VAL A 361 7.30 10.04 18.49
CA VAL A 361 6.73 11.22 17.85
C VAL A 361 5.69 11.86 18.76
N ALA A 362 5.37 13.15 18.54
CA ALA A 362 4.34 13.80 19.32
C ALA A 362 2.96 13.12 19.13
N PRO A 363 2.26 12.79 20.21
CA PRO A 363 0.85 12.42 20.14
C PRO A 363 0.05 13.59 19.58
N SER A 364 -0.40 13.50 18.33
CA SER A 364 -1.02 14.63 17.62
C SER A 364 -1.98 14.16 16.53
N LYS A 365 -3.02 14.96 16.26
CA LYS A 365 -3.92 14.76 15.12
C LYS A 365 -3.23 15.01 13.77
N ALA A 366 -2.33 15.97 13.71
CA ALA A 366 -1.70 16.43 12.47
C ALA A 366 -0.34 15.76 12.19
N ASP A 367 0.38 15.40 13.25
CA ASP A 367 1.74 14.88 13.19
C ASP A 367 1.77 13.40 13.59
N GLY A 368 2.93 12.76 13.47
CA GLY A 368 3.16 11.38 13.87
C GLY A 368 3.30 10.42 12.68
N PHE A 369 3.20 9.13 12.98
CA PHE A 369 3.28 8.08 11.95
C PHE A 369 2.07 8.13 11.02
N ARG A 370 2.31 7.94 9.72
CA ARG A 370 1.29 8.05 8.68
C ARG A 370 1.38 6.94 7.66
N ASN A 371 0.23 6.63 7.04
CA ASN A 371 0.08 5.65 5.97
C ASN A 371 0.41 4.22 6.43
N ASN A 372 1.19 3.47 5.65
CA ASN A 372 1.71 2.16 6.05
C ASN A 372 3.22 2.24 6.26
N PHE A 373 3.73 1.33 7.06
CA PHE A 373 5.16 1.07 7.14
C PHE A 373 5.63 0.32 5.89
N ALA A 374 6.94 0.26 5.69
CA ALA A 374 7.55 -0.69 4.77
C ALA A 374 8.53 -1.58 5.53
N THR A 375 8.60 -2.85 5.15
CA THR A 375 9.57 -3.79 5.72
C THR A 375 10.35 -4.48 4.61
N TYR A 376 11.62 -4.72 4.86
CA TYR A 376 12.52 -5.30 3.89
C TYR A 376 13.58 -6.14 4.62
N GLN A 377 13.98 -7.24 4.04
CA GLN A 377 15.10 -8.02 4.53
C GLN A 377 16.27 -7.84 3.56
N ASP A 378 17.40 -7.36 4.07
CA ASP A 378 18.60 -7.16 3.28
C ASP A 378 19.31 -8.50 2.98
N GLU A 379 20.33 -8.45 2.13
CA GLU A 379 21.12 -9.63 1.73
C GLU A 379 21.88 -10.28 2.90
N LYS A 380 22.06 -9.55 4.00
CA LYS A 380 22.70 -10.03 5.23
C LYS A 380 21.70 -10.66 6.20
N GLY A 381 20.41 -10.71 5.81
CA GLY A 381 19.34 -11.24 6.62
C GLY A 381 18.80 -10.27 7.68
N VAL A 382 19.27 -9.01 7.71
CA VAL A 382 18.74 -8.00 8.65
C VAL A 382 17.36 -7.55 8.19
N ARG A 383 16.40 -7.60 9.11
CA ARG A 383 15.04 -7.08 8.86
C ARG A 383 15.00 -5.58 9.18
N TRP A 384 14.56 -4.80 8.23
CA TRP A 384 14.40 -3.36 8.34
C TRP A 384 12.92 -2.96 8.41
N LEU A 385 12.65 -1.88 9.13
CA LEU A 385 11.37 -1.20 9.17
C LEU A 385 11.58 0.27 8.80
N PHE A 386 10.76 0.77 7.88
CA PHE A 386 10.77 2.18 7.46
C PHE A 386 9.40 2.80 7.71
N ALA A 387 9.40 4.01 8.25
CA ALA A 387 8.19 4.75 8.57
C ALA A 387 8.23 6.17 8.04
N ALA A 388 7.10 6.64 7.54
CA ALA A 388 6.88 8.05 7.25
C ALA A 388 6.39 8.75 8.53
N VAL A 389 7.05 9.83 8.90
CA VAL A 389 6.68 10.67 10.04
C VAL A 389 6.38 12.07 9.56
N ARG A 390 5.22 12.60 9.94
CA ARG A 390 4.88 14.02 9.80
C ARG A 390 5.25 14.73 11.11
N GLY A 391 5.91 15.89 11.00
CA GLY A 391 6.39 16.63 12.16
C GLY A 391 7.69 16.10 12.76
N PRO A 392 8.11 16.63 13.91
CA PRO A 392 9.38 16.29 14.54
C PRO A 392 9.39 14.88 15.14
N VAL A 393 10.56 14.25 15.12
CA VAL A 393 10.82 12.95 15.74
C VAL A 393 11.60 13.16 17.03
N TYR A 394 11.16 12.53 18.12
CA TYR A 394 11.81 12.61 19.43
C TYR A 394 12.86 11.52 19.65
N ALA A 395 12.71 10.40 18.94
CA ALA A 395 13.70 9.32 19.01
C ALA A 395 15.06 9.78 18.45
N GLU A 396 16.13 9.36 19.12
CA GLU A 396 17.48 9.62 18.65
C GLU A 396 17.91 8.58 17.62
N PHE A 397 18.53 9.06 16.54
CA PHE A 397 19.06 8.23 15.46
C PHE A 397 20.57 8.41 15.35
N PRO A 398 21.35 7.32 15.23
CA PRO A 398 22.80 7.41 15.08
C PRO A 398 23.23 8.10 13.77
N VAL A 399 22.40 8.01 12.73
CA VAL A 399 22.63 8.71 11.46
C VAL A 399 21.48 9.69 11.20
N LYS A 400 21.82 10.96 11.03
CA LYS A 400 20.88 12.05 10.72
C LYS A 400 21.30 12.72 9.41
N ASN A 401 20.45 12.64 8.39
CA ASN A 401 20.73 13.22 7.06
C ASN A 401 20.18 14.67 6.93
N GLY A 402 20.30 15.45 7.99
CA GLY A 402 19.86 16.83 8.09
C GLY A 402 18.76 17.05 9.15
N ASP A 403 18.34 18.29 9.31
CA ASP A 403 17.19 18.64 10.14
C ASP A 403 15.90 18.14 9.48
N ALA A 404 14.88 17.84 10.29
CA ALA A 404 13.61 17.29 9.84
C ALA A 404 12.47 17.84 10.72
N ALA A 405 12.16 19.13 10.52
CA ALA A 405 11.11 19.81 11.28
C ALA A 405 9.70 19.51 10.76
N ASN A 406 9.56 19.31 9.43
CA ASN A 406 8.27 19.08 8.78
C ASN A 406 7.92 17.60 8.67
N GLY A 407 8.90 16.73 8.74
CA GLY A 407 8.76 15.30 8.66
C GLY A 407 9.97 14.60 8.05
N SER A 408 9.97 13.28 8.08
CA SER A 408 11.07 12.47 7.58
C SER A 408 10.66 11.03 7.34
N ILE A 409 11.49 10.29 6.61
CA ILE A 409 11.50 8.83 6.68
C ILE A 409 12.48 8.43 7.77
N VAL A 410 12.05 7.53 8.63
CA VAL A 410 12.89 6.94 9.70
C VAL A 410 13.04 5.44 9.47
N ALA A 411 14.22 4.93 9.78
CA ALA A 411 14.55 3.52 9.63
C ALA A 411 14.98 2.88 10.93
N PHE A 412 14.54 1.66 11.13
CA PHE A 412 14.85 0.84 12.27
C PHE A 412 15.31 -0.55 11.80
N LYS A 413 16.09 -1.21 12.62
CA LYS A 413 16.38 -2.64 12.50
C LYS A 413 15.47 -3.41 13.45
N ILE A 414 14.80 -4.44 12.93
CA ILE A 414 14.08 -5.40 13.75
C ILE A 414 15.01 -6.57 14.02
N THR A 415 15.23 -6.87 15.29
CA THR A 415 15.97 -8.05 15.74
C THR A 415 15.11 -8.87 16.68
N PHE A 416 15.39 -10.15 16.77
CA PHE A 416 14.67 -11.06 17.67
C PHE A 416 15.66 -11.67 18.66
N ASP A 417 15.30 -11.61 19.94
CA ASP A 417 16.01 -12.29 21.01
C ASP A 417 15.03 -13.20 21.73
N ASN A 418 15.31 -14.51 21.70
CA ASN A 418 14.43 -15.54 22.29
C ASN A 418 12.96 -15.42 21.81
N GLY A 419 12.76 -15.13 20.52
CA GLY A 419 11.44 -14.97 19.91
C GLY A 419 10.73 -13.64 20.23
N LYS A 420 11.38 -12.70 20.92
CA LYS A 420 10.84 -11.38 21.20
C LYS A 420 11.45 -10.33 20.27
N PRO A 421 10.60 -9.59 19.53
CA PRO A 421 11.09 -8.54 18.64
C PRO A 421 11.63 -7.34 19.44
N THR A 422 12.65 -6.69 18.88
CA THR A 422 13.16 -5.41 19.34
C THR A 422 13.35 -4.47 18.15
N LEU A 423 13.27 -3.16 18.40
CA LEU A 423 13.36 -2.15 17.36
C LEU A 423 14.48 -1.18 17.69
N THR A 424 15.52 -1.16 16.87
CA THR A 424 16.68 -0.30 17.06
C THR A 424 16.71 0.80 16.01
N PRO A 425 16.70 2.10 16.39
CA PRO A 425 16.84 3.22 15.45
C PRO A 425 18.15 3.11 14.66
N ALA A 426 18.08 3.33 13.35
CA ALA A 426 19.21 3.26 12.45
C ALA A 426 19.54 4.62 11.81
N TRP A 427 18.58 5.22 11.11
CA TRP A 427 18.79 6.52 10.49
C TRP A 427 17.47 7.30 10.31
N ARG A 428 17.62 8.62 10.17
CA ARG A 428 16.57 9.57 9.81
C ARG A 428 16.96 10.30 8.53
N SER A 429 16.03 10.44 7.59
CA SER A 429 16.24 11.18 6.36
C SER A 429 16.33 12.69 6.59
N ARG A 430 16.58 13.42 5.51
CA ARG A 430 16.38 14.86 5.41
C ARG A 430 14.94 15.27 5.67
N ASP A 431 14.69 16.56 5.79
CA ASP A 431 13.36 17.14 5.92
C ASP A 431 12.48 16.87 4.70
N MET A 432 11.24 16.46 4.97
CA MET A 432 10.21 16.18 3.97
C MET A 432 8.85 16.70 4.46
N VAL A 433 8.15 17.44 3.61
CA VAL A 433 6.81 17.94 3.93
C VAL A 433 5.81 16.80 3.70
N ALA A 434 5.19 16.34 4.78
CA ALA A 434 4.20 15.26 4.76
C ALA A 434 4.67 14.04 3.93
N PRO A 435 5.71 13.32 4.36
CA PRO A 435 6.25 12.21 3.58
C PRO A 435 5.20 11.13 3.32
N SER A 436 5.22 10.55 2.10
CA SER A 436 4.39 9.39 1.76
C SER A 436 4.90 8.12 2.45
N ALA A 437 4.07 7.07 2.45
CA ALA A 437 4.57 5.73 2.74
C ALA A 437 5.81 5.42 1.88
N PRO A 438 6.90 4.88 2.45
CA PRO A 438 8.05 4.47 1.67
C PRO A 438 7.76 3.20 0.87
N ALA A 439 8.41 3.09 -0.29
CA ALA A 439 8.48 1.86 -1.06
C ALA A 439 9.94 1.40 -1.13
N ILE A 440 10.16 0.10 -0.99
CA ILE A 440 11.50 -0.49 -0.97
C ILE A 440 11.72 -1.30 -2.24
N ILE A 441 12.83 -1.06 -2.89
CA ILE A 441 13.23 -1.78 -4.09
C ILE A 441 14.75 -1.96 -4.07
N ASN A 442 15.19 -3.20 -4.02
CA ASN A 442 16.60 -3.59 -4.18
C ASN A 442 17.58 -2.73 -3.35
N GLY A 443 17.31 -2.56 -2.05
CA GLY A 443 18.15 -1.76 -1.15
C GLY A 443 17.99 -0.25 -1.28
N LEU A 444 17.01 0.21 -2.03
CA LEU A 444 16.62 1.62 -2.13
C LEU A 444 15.32 1.87 -1.36
N VAL A 445 15.22 3.02 -0.73
CA VAL A 445 13.99 3.58 -0.14
C VAL A 445 13.50 4.70 -1.04
N VAL A 446 12.30 4.57 -1.57
CA VAL A 446 11.65 5.55 -2.43
C VAL A 446 10.49 6.19 -1.67
N ALA A 447 10.46 7.51 -1.57
CA ALA A 447 9.38 8.23 -0.91
C ALA A 447 9.16 9.62 -1.56
N LEU A 448 7.95 10.15 -1.38
CA LEU A 448 7.64 11.54 -1.74
C LEU A 448 7.70 12.42 -0.49
N SER A 449 8.27 13.61 -0.62
CA SER A 449 7.79 14.78 0.10
C SER A 449 6.53 15.22 -0.63
N THR A 450 5.35 14.88 -0.09
CA THR A 450 4.10 15.11 -0.84
C THR A 450 3.78 16.57 -1.02
N GLY A 451 4.31 17.44 -0.15
CA GLY A 451 4.00 18.86 -0.16
C GLY A 451 2.61 19.20 0.38
N GLU A 452 1.84 18.21 0.83
CA GLU A 452 0.53 18.44 1.42
C GLU A 452 0.67 19.22 2.73
N SER A 453 -0.04 20.32 2.86
CA SER A 453 0.03 21.19 4.03
C SER A 453 -1.35 21.40 4.63
N ALA A 454 -1.47 21.13 5.93
CA ALA A 454 -2.69 21.48 6.68
C ALA A 454 -2.92 23.00 6.78
N LYS A 455 -1.85 23.79 6.58
CA LYS A 455 -1.87 25.27 6.72
C LYS A 455 -2.11 26.00 5.40
N SER A 456 -1.88 25.36 4.26
CA SER A 456 -1.99 25.96 2.93
C SER A 456 -2.86 25.10 2.01
N LYS A 457 -3.94 25.65 1.48
CA LYS A 457 -4.77 24.96 0.46
C LYS A 457 -4.03 24.68 -0.85
N LYS A 458 -2.89 25.33 -1.08
CA LYS A 458 -2.10 25.15 -2.31
C LYS A 458 -1.05 24.05 -2.16
N GLY A 459 -0.64 23.71 -0.92
CA GLY A 459 0.50 22.81 -0.72
C GLY A 459 1.78 23.29 -1.39
N ASP A 460 2.84 22.51 -1.25
CA ASP A 460 4.10 22.68 -1.98
C ASP A 460 4.19 21.66 -3.12
N PRO A 461 4.98 21.91 -4.17
CA PRO A 461 5.22 20.88 -5.20
C PRO A 461 5.79 19.60 -4.60
N ALA A 462 5.23 18.45 -5.00
CA ALA A 462 5.75 17.16 -4.57
C ALA A 462 7.16 16.92 -5.07
N LYS A 463 8.01 16.31 -4.22
CA LYS A 463 9.38 15.93 -4.56
C LYS A 463 9.60 14.45 -4.33
N LEU A 464 10.15 13.78 -5.34
CA LEU A 464 10.57 12.39 -5.24
C LEU A 464 11.97 12.32 -4.61
N TYR A 465 12.16 11.40 -3.66
CA TYR A 465 13.46 11.06 -3.10
C TYR A 465 13.72 9.56 -3.20
N VAL A 466 14.93 9.22 -3.63
CA VAL A 466 15.46 7.85 -3.60
C VAL A 466 16.67 7.86 -2.68
N MET A 467 16.64 7.01 -1.68
CA MET A 467 17.62 6.97 -0.60
C MET A 467 18.22 5.57 -0.48
N ASP A 468 19.43 5.49 0.01
CA ASP A 468 20.07 4.23 0.39
C ASP A 468 19.37 3.65 1.64
N ALA A 469 18.95 2.39 1.58
CA ALA A 469 18.20 1.75 2.66
C ALA A 469 19.02 1.56 3.95
N ASP A 470 20.35 1.44 3.84
CA ASP A 470 21.22 1.20 4.99
C ASP A 470 21.57 2.49 5.75
N THR A 471 21.61 3.63 5.05
CA THR A 471 22.15 4.90 5.58
C THR A 471 21.19 6.07 5.53
N GLY A 472 20.11 5.97 4.74
CA GLY A 472 19.17 7.06 4.48
C GLY A 472 19.76 8.20 3.63
N LYS A 473 20.97 8.03 3.09
CA LYS A 473 21.61 9.02 2.23
C LYS A 473 20.82 9.16 0.93
N GLU A 474 20.52 10.40 0.55
CA GLU A 474 19.91 10.71 -0.74
C GLU A 474 20.83 10.30 -1.89
N LEU A 475 20.29 9.54 -2.82
CA LEU A 475 20.96 9.10 -4.06
C LEU A 475 20.38 9.81 -5.28
N TYR A 476 19.08 10.18 -5.22
CA TYR A 476 18.39 10.88 -6.29
C TYR A 476 17.25 11.73 -5.74
N ALA A 477 17.01 12.89 -6.38
CA ALA A 477 15.83 13.73 -6.14
C ALA A 477 15.20 14.16 -7.48
N GLY A 478 13.86 14.01 -7.56
CA GLY A 478 13.05 14.43 -8.71
C GLY A 478 12.12 15.58 -8.34
N ASP A 479 12.09 16.66 -9.15
CA ASP A 479 11.44 17.94 -8.87
C ASP A 479 10.51 18.43 -10.00
N LYS A 480 9.97 17.53 -10.82
CA LYS A 480 9.15 17.92 -11.98
C LYS A 480 7.69 18.23 -11.65
N ALA A 481 7.21 17.82 -10.48
CA ALA A 481 5.85 18.14 -10.07
C ALA A 481 5.71 19.65 -9.78
N THR A 482 4.55 20.19 -10.11
CA THR A 482 4.21 21.62 -9.93
C THR A 482 3.18 21.84 -8.83
N THR A 483 2.63 20.76 -8.27
CA THR A 483 1.69 20.78 -7.17
C THR A 483 1.91 19.58 -6.24
N TYR A 484 1.23 19.57 -5.10
CA TYR A 484 1.36 18.52 -4.10
C TYR A 484 0.73 17.18 -4.56
N SER A 485 1.09 16.11 -3.88
CA SER A 485 0.50 14.78 -4.05
C SER A 485 -0.38 14.43 -2.84
N THR A 486 -1.47 13.72 -3.08
CA THR A 486 -2.31 13.12 -2.03
C THR A 486 -2.09 11.63 -1.89
N GLY A 487 -1.30 11.04 -2.79
CA GLY A 487 -1.01 9.60 -2.86
C GLY A 487 0.42 9.24 -2.47
N GLY A 488 0.70 7.96 -2.61
CA GLY A 488 2.03 7.37 -2.43
C GLY A 488 2.75 7.11 -3.74
N VAL A 489 3.86 6.39 -3.64
CA VAL A 489 4.65 5.91 -4.79
C VAL A 489 4.27 4.47 -5.14
N ALA A 490 4.45 4.11 -6.41
CA ALA A 490 4.50 2.74 -6.90
C ALA A 490 5.87 2.51 -7.55
N VAL A 491 6.46 1.34 -7.31
CA VAL A 491 7.78 0.99 -7.86
C VAL A 491 7.73 -0.40 -8.50
N ALA A 492 8.12 -0.48 -9.75
CA ALA A 492 8.11 -1.73 -10.50
C ALA A 492 9.03 -1.64 -11.72
N ASN A 493 9.79 -2.69 -11.98
CA ASN A 493 10.55 -2.89 -13.22
C ASN A 493 11.46 -1.72 -13.60
N GLY A 494 12.21 -1.19 -12.65
CA GLY A 494 13.13 -0.08 -12.91
C GLY A 494 12.47 1.30 -12.97
N GLN A 495 11.19 1.40 -12.68
CA GLN A 495 10.43 2.65 -12.79
C GLN A 495 9.72 3.00 -11.48
N ILE A 496 9.52 4.29 -11.26
CA ILE A 496 8.88 4.88 -10.08
C ILE A 496 7.75 5.77 -10.57
N TYR A 497 6.56 5.63 -9.98
CA TYR A 497 5.37 6.36 -10.36
C TYR A 497 4.71 7.02 -9.16
N PHE A 498 4.16 8.21 -9.37
CA PHE A 498 3.25 8.87 -8.44
C PHE A 498 2.32 9.82 -9.18
N ALA A 499 1.22 10.19 -8.55
CA ALA A 499 0.29 11.16 -9.10
C ALA A 499 0.16 12.39 -8.19
N THR A 500 -0.09 13.54 -8.78
CA THR A 500 -0.34 14.80 -8.07
C THR A 500 -1.82 15.15 -8.03
N HIS A 501 -2.16 16.06 -7.12
CA HIS A 501 -3.54 16.53 -6.87
C HIS A 501 -4.25 17.11 -8.10
N ASP A 502 -3.53 17.53 -9.13
CA ASP A 502 -4.10 18.00 -10.40
C ASP A 502 -4.30 16.87 -11.42
N GLY A 503 -4.16 15.61 -11.00
CA GLY A 503 -4.34 14.44 -11.86
C GLY A 503 -3.17 14.19 -12.82
N THR A 504 -1.98 14.70 -12.55
CA THR A 504 -0.80 14.42 -13.36
C THR A 504 -0.06 13.21 -12.82
N LEU A 505 0.08 12.16 -13.62
CA LEU A 505 0.93 11.01 -13.36
C LEU A 505 2.36 11.31 -13.81
N PHE A 506 3.33 11.06 -12.95
CA PHE A 506 4.77 11.20 -13.21
C PHE A 506 5.43 9.84 -13.22
N ALA A 507 6.37 9.65 -14.15
CA ALA A 507 7.22 8.48 -14.25
C ALA A 507 8.70 8.87 -14.21
N TYR A 508 9.45 8.18 -13.38
CA TYR A 508 10.91 8.25 -13.25
C TYR A 508 11.48 6.85 -13.34
N GLY A 509 12.73 6.71 -13.71
CA GLY A 509 13.39 5.41 -13.75
C GLY A 509 14.62 5.41 -14.62
N ILE A 510 15.11 4.22 -14.90
CA ILE A 510 16.23 4.02 -15.83
C ILE A 510 15.67 4.03 -17.26
N PRO A 511 16.16 4.91 -18.13
CA PRO A 511 15.73 4.89 -19.53
C PRO A 511 16.06 3.56 -20.18
N VAL A 512 15.06 2.96 -20.83
CA VAL A 512 15.28 1.78 -21.67
C VAL A 512 15.92 2.24 -22.97
N GLU A 513 17.11 1.74 -23.28
CA GLU A 513 17.72 1.97 -24.59
C GLU A 513 16.84 1.32 -25.67
N ARG A 514 16.45 2.10 -26.67
CA ARG A 514 15.61 1.67 -27.79
C ARG A 514 16.46 1.56 -29.04
#